data_8f505bf4d2f8d1286c95cea4f43ed09d
#
_entry.id   8f505bf4d2f8d1286c95cea4f43ed09d
#
_cell.length_a   1.000
_cell.length_b   1.000
_cell.length_c   1.000
_cell.angle_alpha   90.00
_cell.angle_beta   90.00
_cell.angle_gamma   90.00
#
_symmetry.space_group_name_H-M   'P 1'
#
loop_
_entity.id
_entity.type
_entity.pdbx_description
1 polymer ?
#
loop_
_entity_poly.entity_id
_entity_poly.type
_entity_poly.pdbx_seq_one_letter_code
_entity_poly.pdbx_strand_id
1 'polypeptide(L)'
;MASDETRYTNKIFMAAALPLMKTIATDVPELKKKFEGVNAIYQVSAKVNAEDKEAVHFIIENGEWSVKLGEYLGQEKIDAELAFSSMEKMNEFMKGKMTSLPKMKIKSMGKFLKFMAVLLKMSSLLSISTPPEDDEELSLLLCKLYFY
;
A
#
# COMPACT_ATOMS: atom_id res chain seq x y z
N MET A 1 7.18 -21.81 -3.74
CA MET A 1 7.96 -20.79 -4.44
C MET A 1 7.11 -20.16 -5.53
N ALA A 2 7.02 -18.84 -5.55
CA ALA A 2 6.25 -18.16 -6.59
C ALA A 2 6.94 -18.32 -7.94
N SER A 3 6.17 -18.48 -9.03
CA SER A 3 6.70 -18.48 -10.37
C SER A 3 7.29 -17.10 -10.70
N ASP A 4 8.20 -17.02 -11.68
CA ASP A 4 8.76 -15.75 -12.12
C ASP A 4 7.66 -14.77 -12.58
N GLU A 5 6.65 -15.29 -13.29
CA GLU A 5 5.50 -14.51 -13.72
C GLU A 5 4.72 -13.90 -12.56
N THR A 6 4.45 -14.70 -11.54
CA THR A 6 3.78 -14.22 -10.31
C THR A 6 4.64 -13.16 -9.61
N ARG A 7 5.94 -13.37 -9.56
CA ARG A 7 6.89 -12.44 -8.95
C ARG A 7 6.88 -11.08 -9.69
N TYR A 8 6.89 -11.10 -11.02
CA TYR A 8 6.79 -9.87 -11.82
C TYR A 8 5.46 -9.17 -11.64
N THR A 9 4.36 -9.91 -11.64
CA THR A 9 3.03 -9.35 -11.42
C THR A 9 2.96 -8.65 -10.07
N ASN A 10 3.47 -9.28 -9.02
CA ASN A 10 3.49 -8.70 -7.69
C ASN A 10 4.40 -7.48 -7.60
N LYS A 11 5.54 -7.52 -8.28
CA LYS A 11 6.48 -6.39 -8.33
C LYS A 11 5.85 -5.19 -9.03
N ILE A 12 5.15 -5.42 -10.13
CA ILE A 12 4.40 -4.39 -10.85
C ILE A 12 3.32 -3.81 -9.94
N PHE A 13 2.59 -4.67 -9.22
CA PHE A 13 1.58 -4.22 -8.27
C PHE A 13 2.19 -3.31 -7.21
N MET A 14 3.30 -3.70 -6.60
CA MET A 14 3.98 -2.87 -5.61
C MET A 14 4.48 -1.56 -6.20
N ALA A 15 5.01 -1.59 -7.40
CA ALA A 15 5.57 -0.40 -8.05
C ALA A 15 4.49 0.56 -8.57
N ALA A 16 3.30 0.05 -8.89
CA ALA A 16 2.22 0.85 -9.46
C ALA A 16 1.13 1.18 -8.43
N ALA A 17 0.68 0.19 -7.67
CA ALA A 17 -0.44 0.37 -6.74
C ALA A 17 -0.02 1.09 -5.45
N LEU A 18 1.09 0.69 -4.84
CA LEU A 18 1.52 1.29 -3.59
C LEU A 18 1.90 2.77 -3.72
N PRO A 19 2.53 3.24 -4.80
CA PRO A 19 2.74 4.68 -4.99
C PRO A 19 1.44 5.49 -5.05
N LEU A 20 0.31 4.88 -5.37
CA LEU A 20 -0.98 5.56 -5.31
C LEU A 20 -1.34 6.01 -3.89
N MET A 21 -0.76 5.40 -2.88
CA MET A 21 -0.95 5.85 -1.50
C MET A 21 -0.48 7.29 -1.31
N LYS A 22 0.59 7.67 -1.98
CA LYS A 22 1.07 9.06 -1.97
C LYS A 22 -0.01 9.98 -2.55
N THR A 23 -0.54 9.64 -3.71
CA THR A 23 -1.59 10.42 -4.37
C THR A 23 -2.83 10.52 -3.50
N ILE A 24 -3.28 9.40 -2.94
CA ILE A 24 -4.45 9.36 -2.06
C ILE A 24 -4.23 10.25 -0.82
N ALA A 25 -3.07 10.12 -0.19
CA ALA A 25 -2.76 10.87 1.03
C ALA A 25 -2.62 12.37 0.77
N THR A 26 -2.21 12.78 -0.44
CA THR A 26 -2.02 14.19 -0.78
C THR A 26 -3.24 14.84 -1.42
N ASP A 27 -4.07 14.07 -2.12
CA ASP A 27 -5.21 14.60 -2.87
C ASP A 27 -6.54 14.49 -2.13
N VAL A 28 -6.69 13.54 -1.22
CA VAL A 28 -7.90 13.42 -0.40
C VAL A 28 -7.78 14.40 0.77
N PRO A 29 -8.64 15.44 0.86
CA PRO A 29 -8.47 16.52 1.84
C PRO A 29 -8.40 16.05 3.30
N GLU A 30 -9.20 15.07 3.67
CA GLU A 30 -9.22 14.53 5.03
C GLU A 30 -7.90 13.87 5.40
N LEU A 31 -7.30 13.14 4.45
CA LEU A 31 -6.03 12.44 4.66
C LEU A 31 -4.86 13.42 4.63
N LYS A 32 -4.89 14.38 3.71
CA LYS A 32 -3.89 15.44 3.65
C LYS A 32 -3.81 16.17 4.99
N LYS A 33 -4.96 16.50 5.57
CA LYS A 33 -5.03 17.17 6.86
C LYS A 33 -4.43 16.31 7.98
N LYS A 34 -4.64 15.01 7.96
CA LYS A 34 -4.08 14.09 8.97
C LYS A 34 -2.56 14.06 8.97
N PHE A 35 -1.94 14.33 7.83
CA PHE A 35 -0.49 14.28 7.70
C PHE A 35 0.20 15.65 7.71
N GLU A 36 -0.52 16.73 7.92
CA GLU A 36 0.08 18.05 8.05
C GLU A 36 1.10 18.07 9.18
N GLY A 37 2.34 18.44 8.87
CA GLY A 37 3.43 18.51 9.84
C GLY A 37 3.93 17.18 10.37
N VAL A 38 3.48 16.06 9.80
CA VAL A 38 3.85 14.73 10.28
C VAL A 38 5.17 14.30 9.65
N ASN A 39 6.04 13.73 10.50
CA ASN A 39 7.25 13.03 10.06
C ASN A 39 7.09 11.56 10.43
N ALA A 40 7.13 10.68 9.46
CA ALA A 40 6.92 9.26 9.68
C ALA A 40 7.63 8.41 8.65
N ILE A 41 7.93 7.17 9.01
CA ILE A 41 8.49 6.16 8.12
C ILE A 41 7.61 4.92 8.23
N TYR A 42 7.10 4.46 7.10
CA TYR A 42 6.26 3.26 7.02
C TYR A 42 6.87 2.27 6.05
N GLN A 43 6.67 0.99 6.30
CA GLN A 43 7.11 -0.05 5.39
C GLN A 43 6.03 -1.12 5.24
N VAL A 44 5.84 -1.56 4.00
CA VAL A 44 5.00 -2.70 3.67
C VAL A 44 5.89 -3.73 3.00
N SER A 45 5.90 -4.95 3.50
CA SER A 45 6.69 -6.03 2.94
C SER A 45 5.87 -7.30 2.82
N ALA A 46 6.27 -8.16 1.89
CA ALA A 46 5.65 -9.47 1.71
C ALA A 46 6.72 -10.49 1.33
N LYS A 47 6.66 -11.67 1.92
CA LYS A 47 7.60 -12.75 1.58
C LYS A 47 7.30 -13.30 0.21
N VAL A 48 8.33 -13.50 -0.57
CA VAL A 48 8.26 -14.16 -1.88
C VAL A 48 8.56 -15.65 -1.70
N ASN A 49 9.52 -15.95 -0.83
CA ASN A 49 9.86 -17.31 -0.41
C ASN A 49 10.42 -17.25 1.02
N ALA A 50 11.00 -18.36 1.51
CA ALA A 50 11.50 -18.43 2.88
C ALA A 50 12.63 -17.45 3.18
N GLU A 51 13.40 -17.04 2.16
CA GLU A 51 14.60 -16.21 2.31
C GLU A 51 14.42 -14.79 1.77
N ASP A 52 13.54 -14.59 0.79
CA ASP A 52 13.38 -13.32 0.10
C ASP A 52 12.04 -12.65 0.41
N LYS A 53 12.07 -11.33 0.43
CA LYS A 53 10.86 -10.51 0.53
C LYS A 53 10.96 -9.32 -0.41
N GLU A 54 9.80 -8.84 -0.86
CA GLU A 54 9.68 -7.56 -1.55
C GLU A 54 9.14 -6.55 -0.57
N ALA A 55 9.60 -5.32 -0.68
CA ALA A 55 9.18 -4.26 0.24
C ALA A 55 9.06 -2.93 -0.48
N VAL A 56 8.24 -2.06 0.09
CA VAL A 56 8.12 -0.66 -0.31
C VAL A 56 8.11 0.15 0.98
N HIS A 57 8.83 1.24 1.03
CA HIS A 57 8.79 2.11 2.19
C HIS A 57 8.38 3.53 1.80
N PHE A 58 7.79 4.19 2.77
CA PHE A 58 7.24 5.54 2.63
C PHE A 58 7.92 6.43 3.65
N ILE A 59 8.51 7.53 3.17
CA ILE A 59 9.09 8.53 4.05
C ILE A 59 8.23 9.77 3.95
N ILE A 60 7.74 10.23 5.09
CA ILE A 60 6.90 11.41 5.16
C ILE A 60 7.67 12.46 5.95
N GLU A 61 7.96 13.59 5.30
CA GLU A 61 8.66 14.71 5.90
C GLU A 61 7.76 15.94 5.84
N ASN A 62 7.34 16.42 7.00
CA ASN A 62 6.44 17.57 7.11
C ASN A 62 5.20 17.42 6.21
N GLY A 63 4.64 16.22 6.19
CA GLY A 63 3.45 15.91 5.39
C GLY A 63 3.71 15.56 3.93
N GLU A 64 4.95 15.69 3.46
CA GLU A 64 5.31 15.33 2.07
C GLU A 64 5.74 13.86 1.99
N TRP A 65 5.14 13.14 1.07
CA TRP A 65 5.35 11.70 0.90
C TRP A 65 6.41 11.42 -0.16
N SER A 66 7.33 10.51 0.18
CA SER A 66 8.24 9.90 -0.77
C SER A 66 8.05 8.39 -0.71
N VAL A 67 7.94 7.75 -1.87
CA VAL A 67 7.76 6.30 -1.99
C VAL A 67 8.99 5.72 -2.67
N LYS A 68 9.57 4.69 -2.07
CA LYS A 68 10.74 4.01 -2.62
C LYS A 68 10.56 2.50 -2.59
N LEU A 69 10.99 1.84 -3.65
CA LEU A 69 11.04 0.38 -3.69
C LEU A 69 12.18 -0.14 -2.81
N GLY A 70 11.93 -1.25 -2.15
CA GLY A 70 12.89 -1.90 -1.28
C GLY A 70 12.67 -1.56 0.19
N GLU A 71 13.47 -2.19 1.05
CA GLU A 71 13.42 -1.96 2.47
C GLU A 71 14.06 -0.64 2.85
N TYR A 72 13.56 -0.04 3.91
CA TYR A 72 14.16 1.15 4.50
C TYR A 72 15.48 0.75 5.17
N LEU A 73 16.56 1.36 4.72
CA LEU A 73 17.92 1.10 5.22
C LEU A 73 18.51 2.27 6.03
N GLY A 74 17.70 3.27 6.32
CA GLY A 74 18.14 4.43 7.10
C GLY A 74 18.32 4.11 8.59
N GLN A 75 18.87 5.07 9.32
CA GLN A 75 19.17 4.91 10.74
C GLN A 75 17.97 5.15 11.65
N GLU A 76 16.93 5.81 11.15
CA GLU A 76 15.74 6.06 11.94
C GLU A 76 14.88 4.80 12.03
N LYS A 77 14.13 4.69 13.12
CA LYS A 77 13.23 3.55 13.31
C LYS A 77 11.97 3.72 12.48
N ILE A 78 11.51 2.62 11.88
CA ILE A 78 10.24 2.58 11.17
C ILE A 78 9.10 2.75 12.17
N ASP A 79 8.19 3.69 11.92
CA ASP A 79 7.06 3.98 12.81
C ASP A 79 5.98 2.90 12.77
N ALA A 80 5.74 2.33 11.61
CA ALA A 80 4.84 1.20 11.47
C ALA A 80 5.26 0.35 10.27
N GLU A 81 5.27 -0.96 10.47
CA GLU A 81 5.58 -1.93 9.42
C GLU A 81 4.47 -2.97 9.33
N LEU A 82 4.05 -3.25 8.11
CA LEU A 82 3.12 -4.31 7.79
C LEU A 82 3.88 -5.39 7.02
N ALA A 83 4.01 -6.57 7.61
CA ALA A 83 4.74 -7.68 7.01
C ALA A 83 3.79 -8.82 6.70
N PHE A 84 3.56 -9.05 5.43
CA PHE A 84 2.70 -10.14 4.94
C PHE A 84 3.50 -11.42 4.78
N SER A 85 2.90 -12.55 5.09
CA SER A 85 3.55 -13.85 4.96
C SER A 85 3.66 -14.34 3.52
N SER A 86 2.92 -13.74 2.60
CA SER A 86 3.01 -14.01 1.16
C SER A 86 2.50 -12.80 0.37
N MET A 87 2.89 -12.76 -0.90
CA MET A 87 2.38 -11.73 -1.82
C MET A 87 0.87 -11.89 -2.05
N GLU A 88 0.38 -13.11 -2.06
CA GLU A 88 -1.05 -13.39 -2.22
C GLU A 88 -1.86 -12.79 -1.08
N LYS A 89 -1.40 -12.94 0.15
CA LYS A 89 -2.06 -12.35 1.31
C LYS A 89 -2.03 -10.82 1.28
N MET A 90 -0.93 -10.25 0.83
CA MET A 90 -0.85 -8.80 0.64
C MET A 90 -1.88 -8.33 -0.38
N ASN A 91 -1.97 -9.01 -1.53
CA ASN A 91 -2.93 -8.66 -2.56
C ASN A 91 -4.38 -8.77 -2.06
N GLU A 92 -4.70 -9.82 -1.31
CA GLU A 92 -6.01 -9.99 -0.71
C GLU A 92 -6.35 -8.87 0.28
N PHE A 93 -5.40 -8.52 1.12
CA PHE A 93 -5.58 -7.43 2.07
C PHE A 93 -5.82 -6.10 1.34
N MET A 94 -5.03 -5.83 0.31
CA MET A 94 -5.18 -4.60 -0.49
C MET A 94 -6.51 -4.53 -1.25
N LYS A 95 -7.15 -5.68 -1.47
CA LYS A 95 -8.50 -5.76 -2.07
C LYS A 95 -9.61 -5.69 -1.02
N GLY A 96 -9.27 -5.46 0.23
CA GLY A 96 -10.24 -5.33 1.31
C GLY A 96 -10.58 -6.62 2.05
N LYS A 97 -9.89 -7.71 1.77
CA LYS A 97 -10.11 -8.98 2.49
C LYS A 97 -9.36 -8.97 3.81
N MET A 98 -10.08 -8.75 4.90
CA MET A 98 -9.50 -8.60 6.23
C MET A 98 -9.06 -9.92 6.87
N THR A 99 -9.30 -11.06 6.20
CA THR A 99 -8.86 -12.37 6.69
C THR A 99 -7.36 -12.59 6.53
N SER A 100 -6.68 -11.77 5.74
CA SER A 100 -5.26 -11.88 5.43
C SER A 100 -4.43 -10.80 6.11
N LEU A 101 -4.56 -10.67 7.43
CA LEU A 101 -3.88 -9.64 8.20
C LEU A 101 -2.37 -9.85 8.23
N PRO A 102 -1.57 -8.78 8.07
CA PRO A 102 -0.12 -8.88 8.19
C PRO A 102 0.33 -8.92 9.65
N LYS A 103 1.59 -9.28 9.85
CA LYS A 103 2.28 -8.98 11.11
C LYS A 103 2.54 -7.49 11.16
N MET A 104 2.24 -6.89 12.29
CA MET A 104 2.39 -5.46 12.49
C MET A 104 3.44 -5.17 13.55
N LYS A 105 4.40 -4.31 13.20
CA LYS A 105 5.34 -3.73 14.15
C LYS A 105 5.03 -2.25 14.24
N ILE A 106 4.56 -1.80 15.40
CA ILE A 106 4.08 -0.44 15.59
C ILE A 106 4.91 0.24 16.66
N LYS A 107 5.62 1.30 16.27
CA LYS A 107 6.36 2.16 17.20
C LYS A 107 5.46 3.28 17.73
N SER A 108 4.63 3.85 16.86
CA SER A 108 3.72 4.93 17.19
C SER A 108 2.30 4.58 16.76
N MET A 109 1.41 4.37 17.71
CA MET A 109 0.02 4.03 17.42
C MET A 109 -0.69 5.14 16.66
N GLY A 110 -0.43 6.41 17.01
CA GLY A 110 -1.05 7.54 16.31
C GLY A 110 -0.66 7.58 14.83
N LYS A 111 0.62 7.40 14.54
CA LYS A 111 1.12 7.37 13.16
C LYS A 111 0.61 6.14 12.42
N PHE A 112 0.54 4.99 13.09
CA PHE A 112 -0.03 3.77 12.51
C PHE A 112 -1.48 3.96 12.09
N LEU A 113 -2.31 4.57 12.93
CA LEU A 113 -3.70 4.80 12.61
C LEU A 113 -3.88 5.73 11.41
N LYS A 114 -3.02 6.73 11.27
CA LYS A 114 -3.01 7.61 10.10
C LYS A 114 -2.67 6.84 8.83
N PHE A 115 -1.68 5.95 8.92
CA PHE A 115 -1.29 5.09 7.79
C PHE A 115 -2.43 4.14 7.40
N MET A 116 -3.09 3.55 8.40
CA MET A 116 -4.23 2.67 8.15
C MET A 116 -5.39 3.38 7.47
N ALA A 117 -5.60 4.66 7.77
CA ALA A 117 -6.63 5.45 7.09
C ALA A 117 -6.36 5.53 5.58
N VAL A 118 -5.10 5.71 5.18
CA VAL A 118 -4.71 5.73 3.77
C VAL A 118 -4.86 4.35 3.14
N LEU A 119 -4.44 3.29 3.84
CA LEU A 119 -4.58 1.91 3.37
C LEU A 119 -6.03 1.52 3.17
N LEU A 120 -6.91 1.88 4.09
CA LEU A 120 -8.34 1.60 3.97
C LEU A 120 -8.97 2.33 2.78
N LYS A 121 -8.56 3.56 2.54
CA LYS A 121 -9.03 4.32 1.37
C LYS A 121 -8.55 3.66 0.08
N MET A 122 -7.28 3.26 0.02
CA MET A 122 -6.73 2.56 -1.13
C MET A 122 -7.44 1.22 -1.36
N SER A 123 -7.68 0.46 -0.29
CA SER A 123 -8.40 -0.81 -0.35
C SER A 123 -9.81 -0.62 -0.91
N SER A 124 -10.52 0.42 -0.48
CA SER A 124 -11.83 0.77 -1.02
C SER A 124 -11.78 1.03 -2.52
N LEU A 125 -10.77 1.78 -2.98
CA LEU A 125 -10.60 2.06 -4.40
C LEU A 125 -10.24 0.81 -5.20
N LEU A 126 -9.40 -0.07 -4.65
CA LEU A 126 -9.03 -1.32 -5.30
C LEU A 126 -10.19 -2.32 -5.35
N SER A 127 -11.09 -2.30 -4.38
CA SER A 127 -12.32 -3.10 -4.44
C SER A 127 -13.19 -2.70 -5.61
N ILE A 128 -13.27 -1.40 -5.89
CA ILE A 128 -13.95 -0.87 -7.08
C ILE A 128 -13.20 -1.31 -8.34
N SER A 129 -11.87 -1.44 -8.25
CA SER A 129 -10.98 -1.77 -9.35
C SER A 129 -10.77 -3.28 -9.57
N THR A 130 -11.58 -4.14 -8.94
CA THR A 130 -11.55 -5.59 -9.22
C THR A 130 -11.76 -5.81 -10.72
N PRO A 131 -10.98 -6.69 -11.37
CA PRO A 131 -11.10 -6.86 -12.82
C PRO A 131 -12.55 -7.09 -13.23
N PRO A 132 -13.07 -6.28 -14.16
CA PRO A 132 -14.44 -6.44 -14.60
C PRO A 132 -14.61 -7.71 -15.43
N GLU A 133 -15.77 -8.34 -15.31
CA GLU A 133 -16.09 -9.57 -16.05
C GLU A 133 -16.52 -9.27 -17.50
N ASP A 134 -16.88 -8.02 -17.80
CA ASP A 134 -17.33 -7.62 -19.12
C ASP A 134 -16.82 -6.21 -19.49
N ASP A 135 -17.01 -5.86 -20.77
CA ASP A 135 -16.55 -4.58 -21.32
C ASP A 135 -17.30 -3.38 -20.75
N GLU A 136 -18.56 -3.57 -20.39
CA GLU A 136 -19.37 -2.51 -19.78
C GLU A 136 -18.84 -2.13 -18.40
N GLU A 137 -18.52 -3.13 -17.59
CA GLU A 137 -17.90 -2.90 -16.27
C GLU A 137 -16.54 -2.24 -16.41
N LEU A 138 -15.76 -2.66 -17.40
CA LEU A 138 -14.46 -2.07 -17.68
C LEU A 138 -14.59 -0.59 -18.05
N SER A 139 -15.53 -0.26 -18.91
CA SER A 139 -15.78 1.13 -19.30
C SER A 139 -16.19 1.99 -18.12
N LEU A 140 -17.07 1.46 -17.26
CA LEU A 140 -17.51 2.15 -16.07
C LEU A 140 -16.35 2.36 -15.07
N LEU A 141 -15.52 1.34 -14.91
CA LEU A 141 -14.35 1.40 -14.06
C LEU A 141 -13.36 2.47 -14.54
N LEU A 142 -13.07 2.50 -15.83
CA LEU A 142 -12.18 3.49 -16.43
C LEU A 142 -12.71 4.90 -16.23
N CYS A 143 -14.03 5.09 -16.37
CA CYS A 143 -14.64 6.39 -16.10
C CYS A 143 -14.44 6.82 -14.64
N LYS A 144 -14.59 5.89 -13.68
CA LYS A 144 -14.38 6.19 -12.26
C LYS A 144 -12.92 6.53 -11.96
N LEU A 145 -11.97 5.85 -12.60
CA LEU A 145 -10.54 6.06 -12.34
C LEU A 145 -10.01 7.35 -12.98
N TYR A 146 -10.51 7.74 -14.14
CA TYR A 146 -9.96 8.87 -14.89
C TYR A 146 -10.80 10.15 -14.84
N PHE A 147 -12.08 10.07 -14.48
CA PHE A 147 -12.98 11.22 -14.48
C PHE A 147 -13.56 11.57 -13.11
N TYR A 148 -13.19 10.81 -12.12
CA TYR A 148 -13.49 11.07 -10.72
C TYR A 148 -12.19 11.07 -9.93
#